data_31121f6f79c8daa101b77b58285d08fe
#
_entry.id   31121f6f79c8daa101b77b58285d08fe
#
_cell.length_a   1.000
_cell.length_b   1.000
_cell.length_c   1.000
_cell.angle_alpha   90.00
_cell.angle_beta   90.00
_cell.angle_gamma   90.00
#
_symmetry.space_group_name_H-M   'P 1'
#
loop_
_entity.id
_entity.type
_entity.pdbx_description
1 polymer ?
#
loop_
_entity_poly.entity_id
_entity_poly.type
_entity_poly.pdbx_seq_one_letter_code
_entity_poly.pdbx_strand_id
1 'polypeptide(L)'
;LVGVDKIKYSGSLQKLYEDDFETFMYYNAVDSVLVQKIHESRNYISIIYAISSLAQIKIVDVISQMNNALGSLAITEGVLRNRFREQENIVLFRGDKEPGENVGIAGGYVMDPKTGMNRFVVTYDFASLYPTSQIQWYIAPENFIGIQNPNNKGYCDNGVMIEPDKHVICVNGVVFLKRDSPTIRMLKDVY
;
A
#
# COMPACT_ATOMS: atom_id res chain seq x y z
N LEU A 1 -11.37 -7.23 -23.70
CA LEU A 1 -11.43 -5.92 -23.03
C LEU A 1 -11.17 -4.74 -23.98
N VAL A 2 -10.34 -4.90 -25.02
CA VAL A 2 -9.95 -3.83 -25.96
C VAL A 2 -10.43 -4.05 -27.40
N GLY A 3 -11.17 -5.13 -27.67
CA GLY A 3 -11.74 -5.43 -28.99
C GLY A 3 -10.72 -5.78 -30.09
N VAL A 4 -9.46 -6.01 -29.70
CA VAL A 4 -8.39 -6.46 -30.59
C VAL A 4 -7.66 -7.61 -29.91
N ASP A 5 -7.55 -8.72 -30.60
CA ASP A 5 -6.83 -9.90 -30.11
C ASP A 5 -5.37 -9.88 -30.58
N LYS A 6 -4.51 -10.47 -29.76
CA LYS A 6 -3.12 -10.67 -30.11
C LYS A 6 -2.99 -11.68 -31.25
N ILE A 7 -2.11 -11.42 -32.21
CA ILE A 7 -1.85 -12.33 -33.32
C ILE A 7 -1.19 -13.60 -32.78
N LYS A 8 -1.75 -14.74 -33.16
CA LYS A 8 -1.21 -16.06 -32.80
C LYS A 8 -0.26 -16.54 -33.89
N TYR A 9 0.92 -16.96 -33.48
CA TYR A 9 1.90 -17.58 -34.37
C TYR A 9 2.48 -18.83 -33.71
N SER A 10 3.12 -19.71 -34.51
CA SER A 10 3.77 -20.92 -34.01
C SER A 10 5.27 -20.76 -33.98
N GLY A 11 5.92 -21.18 -32.91
CA GLY A 11 7.38 -21.13 -32.74
C GLY A 11 7.88 -19.88 -32.00
N SER A 12 9.13 -19.49 -32.26
CA SER A 12 9.73 -18.30 -31.67
C SER A 12 9.52 -17.06 -32.55
N LEU A 13 9.63 -15.85 -31.95
CA LEU A 13 9.63 -14.59 -32.68
C LEU A 13 10.75 -14.51 -33.73
N GLN A 14 11.92 -15.08 -33.42
CA GLN A 14 13.03 -15.14 -34.37
C GLN A 14 12.67 -15.98 -35.59
N LYS A 15 12.02 -17.13 -35.38
CA LYS A 15 11.57 -17.97 -36.49
C LYS A 15 10.50 -17.28 -37.34
N LEU A 16 9.57 -16.56 -36.71
CA LEU A 16 8.58 -15.75 -37.43
C LEU A 16 9.25 -14.66 -38.28
N TYR A 17 10.28 -14.00 -37.77
CA TYR A 17 11.06 -13.00 -38.49
C TYR A 17 11.77 -13.58 -39.72
N GLU A 18 12.32 -14.81 -39.62
CA GLU A 18 13.06 -15.47 -40.70
C GLU A 18 12.13 -16.08 -41.75
N ASP A 19 11.01 -16.69 -41.33
CA ASP A 19 10.12 -17.46 -42.20
C ASP A 19 9.01 -16.61 -42.79
N ASP A 20 8.45 -15.62 -42.05
CA ASP A 20 7.30 -14.79 -42.47
C ASP A 20 7.46 -13.35 -41.91
N PHE A 21 8.30 -12.58 -42.58
CA PHE A 21 8.60 -11.20 -42.17
C PHE A 21 7.38 -10.28 -42.23
N GLU A 22 6.42 -10.52 -43.15
CA GLU A 22 5.20 -9.71 -43.26
C GLU A 22 4.33 -9.89 -42.00
N THR A 23 4.09 -11.12 -41.60
CA THR A 23 3.34 -11.42 -40.37
C THR A 23 4.07 -10.91 -39.13
N PHE A 24 5.40 -10.97 -39.09
CA PHE A 24 6.19 -10.39 -38.01
C PHE A 24 6.02 -8.86 -37.92
N MET A 25 6.05 -8.15 -39.03
CA MET A 25 5.84 -6.68 -39.04
C MET A 25 4.41 -6.33 -38.60
N TYR A 26 3.44 -7.08 -39.07
CA TYR A 26 2.04 -6.89 -38.68
C TYR A 26 1.83 -7.20 -37.18
N TYR A 27 2.47 -8.23 -36.65
CA TYR A 27 2.49 -8.55 -35.22
C TYR A 27 3.00 -7.36 -34.39
N ASN A 28 4.13 -6.78 -34.75
CA ASN A 28 4.69 -5.61 -34.04
C ASN A 28 3.77 -4.39 -34.11
N ALA A 29 3.14 -4.14 -35.24
CA ALA A 29 2.18 -3.05 -35.39
C ALA A 29 0.95 -3.25 -34.49
N VAL A 30 0.42 -4.47 -34.42
CA VAL A 30 -0.73 -4.82 -33.55
C VAL A 30 -0.35 -4.71 -32.07
N ASP A 31 0.85 -5.18 -31.66
CA ASP A 31 1.31 -5.04 -30.27
C ASP A 31 1.42 -3.56 -29.86
N SER A 32 1.90 -2.68 -30.74
CA SER A 32 1.94 -1.24 -30.48
C SER A 32 0.54 -0.61 -30.32
N VAL A 33 -0.38 -0.97 -31.19
CA VAL A 33 -1.78 -0.51 -31.11
C VAL A 33 -2.48 -1.04 -29.84
N LEU A 34 -2.17 -2.27 -29.43
CA LEU A 34 -2.70 -2.84 -28.18
C LEU A 34 -2.27 -2.07 -26.95
N VAL A 35 -1.01 -1.65 -26.86
CA VAL A 35 -0.50 -0.82 -25.77
C VAL A 35 -1.26 0.51 -25.70
N GLN A 36 -1.46 1.17 -26.85
CA GLN A 36 -2.23 2.41 -26.90
C GLN A 36 -3.68 2.19 -26.43
N LYS A 37 -4.36 1.17 -26.92
CA LYS A 37 -5.76 0.85 -26.55
C LYS A 37 -5.91 0.49 -25.07
N ILE A 38 -4.93 -0.21 -24.48
CA ILE A 38 -4.89 -0.49 -23.04
C ILE A 38 -4.78 0.84 -22.27
N HIS A 39 -3.90 1.74 -22.73
CA HIS A 39 -3.78 3.05 -22.11
C HIS A 39 -5.09 3.86 -22.21
N GLU A 40 -5.71 3.94 -23.37
CA GLU A 40 -6.99 4.64 -23.59
C GLU A 40 -8.10 4.08 -22.69
N SER A 41 -8.16 2.74 -22.53
CA SER A 41 -9.15 2.08 -21.68
C SER A 41 -8.92 2.25 -20.18
N ARG A 42 -7.67 2.33 -19.71
CA ARG A 42 -7.30 2.30 -18.29
C ARG A 42 -6.72 3.60 -17.78
N ASN A 43 -6.33 4.50 -18.66
CA ASN A 43 -5.75 5.81 -18.34
C ASN A 43 -4.54 5.75 -17.38
N TYR A 44 -3.69 4.76 -17.55
CA TYR A 44 -2.54 4.52 -16.64
C TYR A 44 -1.60 5.72 -16.48
N ILE A 45 -1.38 6.49 -17.55
CA ILE A 45 -0.48 7.65 -17.48
C ILE A 45 -1.05 8.69 -16.51
N SER A 46 -2.36 8.98 -16.56
CA SER A 46 -2.97 9.93 -15.62
C SER A 46 -2.91 9.44 -14.17
N ILE A 47 -3.05 8.13 -13.94
CA ILE A 47 -2.89 7.53 -12.61
C ILE A 47 -1.45 7.71 -12.11
N ILE A 48 -0.45 7.44 -12.96
CA ILE A 48 0.97 7.62 -12.61
C ILE A 48 1.28 9.08 -12.28
N TYR A 49 0.76 10.02 -13.07
CA TYR A 49 0.89 11.46 -12.78
C TYR A 49 0.24 11.85 -11.47
N ALA A 50 -0.97 11.37 -11.19
CA ALA A 50 -1.66 11.64 -9.93
C ALA A 50 -0.87 11.12 -8.73
N ILE A 51 -0.34 9.89 -8.80
CA ILE A 51 0.49 9.31 -7.75
C ILE A 51 1.79 10.10 -7.58
N SER A 52 2.48 10.43 -8.68
CA SER A 52 3.72 11.22 -8.66
C SER A 52 3.49 12.59 -8.01
N SER A 53 2.40 13.27 -8.38
CA SER A 53 2.01 14.56 -7.82
C SER A 53 1.67 14.47 -6.33
N LEU A 54 0.87 13.47 -5.93
CA LEU A 54 0.48 13.27 -4.54
C LEU A 54 1.68 12.96 -3.63
N ALA A 55 2.57 12.08 -4.08
CA ALA A 55 3.75 11.67 -3.32
C ALA A 55 4.94 12.62 -3.48
N GLN A 56 4.90 13.55 -4.45
CA GLN A 56 6.01 14.44 -4.84
C GLN A 56 7.30 13.67 -5.13
N ILE A 57 7.19 12.55 -5.82
CA ILE A 57 8.30 11.73 -6.30
C ILE A 57 8.35 11.76 -7.83
N LYS A 58 9.51 11.43 -8.39
CA LYS A 58 9.68 11.45 -9.86
C LYS A 58 8.79 10.36 -10.51
N ILE A 59 8.25 10.66 -11.69
CA ILE A 59 7.44 9.70 -12.47
C ILE A 59 8.19 8.40 -12.71
N VAL A 60 9.50 8.48 -13.02
CA VAL A 60 10.35 7.30 -13.23
C VAL A 60 10.40 6.42 -11.99
N ASP A 61 10.43 7.02 -10.79
CA ASP A 61 10.43 6.27 -9.53
C ASP A 61 9.08 5.60 -9.30
N VAL A 62 7.96 6.25 -9.65
CA VAL A 62 6.63 5.62 -9.59
C VAL A 62 6.58 4.39 -10.49
N ILE A 63 7.00 4.52 -11.76
CA ILE A 63 6.97 3.42 -12.74
C ILE A 63 7.86 2.26 -12.30
N SER A 64 9.09 2.54 -11.85
CA SER A 64 10.04 1.52 -11.42
C SER A 64 9.57 0.77 -10.17
N GLN A 65 8.83 1.46 -9.32
CA GLN A 65 8.39 0.93 -8.04
C GLN A 65 7.03 0.25 -8.10
N MET A 66 6.17 0.57 -9.08
CA MET A 66 4.90 -0.16 -9.28
C MET A 66 5.10 -1.65 -9.55
N ASN A 67 6.27 -2.05 -10.01
CA ASN A 67 6.61 -3.45 -10.25
C ASN A 67 7.17 -4.21 -9.03
N ASN A 68 7.39 -3.52 -7.91
CA ASN A 68 7.98 -4.09 -6.71
C ASN A 68 7.05 -3.90 -5.49
N ALA A 69 6.99 -4.90 -4.62
CA ALA A 69 6.27 -4.81 -3.34
C ALA A 69 6.76 -3.63 -2.46
N LEU A 70 7.99 -3.17 -2.66
CA LEU A 70 8.58 -1.99 -2.01
C LEU A 70 8.08 -0.65 -2.61
N GLY A 71 7.42 -0.68 -3.77
CA GLY A 71 6.96 0.53 -4.46
C GLY A 71 5.86 1.26 -3.71
N SER A 72 4.95 0.53 -3.10
CA SER A 72 3.90 1.11 -2.26
C SER A 72 4.49 1.82 -1.03
N LEU A 73 5.59 1.32 -0.48
CA LEU A 73 6.27 1.93 0.67
C LEU A 73 6.88 3.27 0.33
N ALA A 74 7.55 3.42 -0.82
CA ALA A 74 8.17 4.70 -1.20
C ALA A 74 7.12 5.76 -1.55
N ILE A 75 6.01 5.37 -2.16
CA ILE A 75 4.88 6.26 -2.40
C ILE A 75 4.29 6.71 -1.07
N THR A 76 4.04 5.79 -0.15
CA THR A 76 3.53 6.10 1.19
C THR A 76 4.50 7.00 1.96
N GLU A 77 5.80 6.71 1.91
CA GLU A 77 6.86 7.53 2.53
C GLU A 77 6.86 8.96 1.96
N GLY A 78 6.74 9.11 0.64
CA GLY A 78 6.66 10.41 -0.02
C GLY A 78 5.46 11.23 0.46
N VAL A 79 4.28 10.61 0.48
CA VAL A 79 3.05 11.25 0.97
C VAL A 79 3.20 11.67 2.43
N LEU A 80 3.69 10.78 3.30
CA LEU A 80 3.90 11.08 4.72
C LEU A 80 4.87 12.24 4.93
N ARG A 81 6.01 12.25 4.24
CA ARG A 81 6.97 13.37 4.33
C ARG A 81 6.33 14.71 4.01
N ASN A 82 5.51 14.76 2.96
CA ASN A 82 4.80 15.98 2.59
C ASN A 82 3.81 16.39 3.67
N ARG A 83 3.03 15.45 4.20
CA ARG A 83 2.05 15.74 5.26
C ARG A 83 2.72 16.23 6.54
N PHE A 84 3.83 15.63 6.97
CA PHE A 84 4.59 16.10 8.13
C PHE A 84 5.15 17.51 7.90
N ARG A 85 5.68 17.80 6.71
CA ARG A 85 6.18 19.12 6.37
C ARG A 85 5.08 20.19 6.37
N GLU A 86 3.94 19.88 5.75
CA GLU A 86 2.83 20.83 5.59
C GLU A 86 2.05 21.07 6.88
N GLN A 87 1.86 20.04 7.69
CA GLN A 87 0.98 20.09 8.86
C GLN A 87 1.71 20.36 10.17
N GLU A 88 2.90 19.85 10.31
CA GLU A 88 3.68 19.93 11.56
C GLU A 88 4.98 20.74 11.39
N ASN A 89 5.28 21.22 10.18
CA ASN A 89 6.55 21.86 9.80
C ASN A 89 7.79 21.01 10.15
N ILE A 90 7.64 19.69 10.07
CA ILE A 90 8.69 18.71 10.35
C ILE A 90 9.22 18.16 9.03
N VAL A 91 10.54 18.19 8.87
CA VAL A 91 11.23 17.55 7.75
C VAL A 91 11.67 16.15 8.19
N LEU A 92 11.06 15.13 7.59
CA LEU A 92 11.48 13.74 7.79
C LEU A 92 12.64 13.42 6.84
N PHE A 93 13.78 13.08 7.41
CA PHE A 93 14.92 12.56 6.66
C PHE A 93 14.79 11.05 6.47
N ARG A 94 15.26 10.57 5.33
CA ARG A 94 15.41 9.14 5.11
C ARG A 94 16.57 8.67 5.99
N GLY A 95 16.27 7.88 7.01
CA GLY A 95 17.32 7.25 7.81
C GLY A 95 18.15 6.30 6.95
N ASP A 96 19.44 6.23 7.22
CA ASP A 96 20.25 5.15 6.66
C ASP A 96 19.65 3.84 7.18
N LYS A 97 19.37 2.93 6.24
CA LYS A 97 18.93 1.58 6.62
C LYS A 97 20.16 0.92 7.25
N GLU A 98 20.22 0.92 8.56
CA GLU A 98 21.02 -0.10 9.21
C GLU A 98 20.53 -1.46 8.70
N PRO A 99 21.40 -2.38 8.30
CA PRO A 99 21.01 -3.74 7.98
C PRO A 99 20.43 -4.34 9.25
N GLY A 100 19.16 -4.05 9.51
CA GLY A 100 18.43 -4.64 10.63
C GLY A 100 18.33 -6.12 10.39
N GLU A 101 18.58 -6.91 11.39
CA GLU A 101 18.16 -8.30 11.43
C GLU A 101 16.71 -8.34 10.95
N ASN A 102 16.43 -9.19 9.95
CA ASN A 102 15.08 -9.49 9.54
C ASN A 102 14.37 -10.20 10.70
N VAL A 103 13.91 -9.41 11.66
CA VAL A 103 12.99 -9.92 12.67
C VAL A 103 11.71 -10.25 11.93
N GLY A 104 11.51 -11.53 11.67
CA GLY A 104 10.31 -12.01 11.01
C GLY A 104 9.10 -11.56 11.81
N ILE A 105 8.37 -10.58 11.29
CA ILE A 105 7.09 -10.16 11.88
C ILE A 105 6.13 -11.31 11.67
N ALA A 106 5.62 -11.87 12.76
CA ALA A 106 4.57 -12.89 12.69
C ALA A 106 3.36 -12.32 11.93
N GLY A 107 2.94 -13.01 10.89
CA GLY A 107 1.74 -12.65 10.13
C GLY A 107 0.48 -12.73 10.99
N GLY A 108 -0.64 -12.22 10.47
CA GLY A 108 -1.94 -12.34 11.12
C GLY A 108 -2.35 -13.81 11.30
N TYR A 109 -3.14 -14.08 12.34
CA TYR A 109 -3.70 -15.41 12.56
C TYR A 109 -4.63 -15.79 11.40
N VAL A 110 -4.40 -16.95 10.82
CA VAL A 110 -5.28 -17.56 9.81
C VAL A 110 -5.88 -18.82 10.40
N MET A 111 -7.21 -18.83 10.53
CA MET A 111 -7.95 -19.99 11.05
C MET A 111 -7.93 -21.11 10.00
N ASP A 112 -7.73 -22.36 10.45
CA ASP A 112 -7.81 -23.50 9.57
C ASP A 112 -9.21 -23.64 8.95
N PRO A 113 -9.29 -23.92 7.62
CA PRO A 113 -10.58 -24.05 6.96
C PRO A 113 -11.31 -25.32 7.42
N LYS A 114 -12.62 -25.20 7.63
CA LYS A 114 -13.47 -26.37 7.81
C LYS A 114 -13.66 -27.08 6.46
N THR A 115 -13.01 -28.20 6.27
CA THR A 115 -13.10 -28.99 5.03
C THR A 115 -14.46 -29.67 4.90
N GLY A 116 -14.93 -29.83 3.67
CA GLY A 116 -16.20 -30.48 3.36
C GLY A 116 -17.19 -29.57 2.61
N MET A 117 -18.39 -30.12 2.34
CA MET A 117 -19.45 -29.36 1.68
C MET A 117 -20.25 -28.57 2.74
N ASN A 118 -20.14 -27.25 2.68
CA ASN A 118 -20.87 -26.35 3.56
C ASN A 118 -22.10 -25.77 2.81
N ARG A 119 -23.27 -25.73 3.45
CA ARG A 119 -24.49 -25.12 2.91
C ARG A 119 -24.66 -23.73 3.49
N PHE A 120 -25.29 -22.82 2.73
CA PHE A 120 -25.60 -21.46 3.16
C PHE A 120 -24.35 -20.65 3.55
N VAL A 121 -23.31 -20.73 2.73
CA VAL A 121 -22.08 -19.96 2.93
C VAL A 121 -22.31 -18.52 2.50
N VAL A 122 -22.01 -17.57 3.40
CA VAL A 122 -22.00 -16.13 3.11
C VAL A 122 -20.61 -15.61 3.37
N THR A 123 -20.07 -14.86 2.41
CA THR A 123 -18.73 -14.26 2.51
C THR A 123 -18.88 -12.78 2.89
N TYR A 124 -18.16 -12.37 3.93
CA TYR A 124 -18.02 -10.98 4.35
C TYR A 124 -16.57 -10.61 4.28
N ASP A 125 -16.30 -9.37 3.87
CA ASP A 125 -14.97 -8.77 3.87
C ASP A 125 -15.03 -7.38 4.49
N PHE A 126 -13.97 -6.99 5.21
CA PHE A 126 -13.85 -5.65 5.76
C PHE A 126 -13.24 -4.73 4.71
N ALA A 127 -13.94 -3.65 4.38
CA ALA A 127 -13.37 -2.63 3.51
C ALA A 127 -12.12 -2.02 4.17
N SER A 128 -10.96 -2.23 3.54
CA SER A 128 -9.68 -1.63 3.98
C SER A 128 -9.41 -1.82 5.48
N LEU A 129 -9.45 -3.06 5.98
CA LEU A 129 -9.38 -3.40 7.41
C LEU A 129 -8.25 -2.68 8.16
N TYR A 130 -7.01 -2.70 7.64
CA TYR A 130 -5.88 -2.07 8.32
C TYR A 130 -6.00 -0.54 8.41
N PRO A 131 -6.22 0.20 7.30
CA PRO A 131 -6.42 1.65 7.37
C PRO A 131 -7.59 2.05 8.26
N THR A 132 -8.73 1.36 8.15
CA THR A 132 -9.91 1.64 8.97
C THR A 132 -9.63 1.45 10.45
N SER A 133 -8.93 0.36 10.82
CA SER A 133 -8.54 0.11 12.20
C SER A 133 -7.55 1.16 12.71
N GLN A 134 -6.58 1.56 11.89
CA GLN A 134 -5.63 2.62 12.24
C GLN A 134 -6.33 3.96 12.49
N ILE A 135 -7.29 4.33 11.64
CA ILE A 135 -8.09 5.56 11.81
C ILE A 135 -8.93 5.47 13.09
N GLN A 136 -9.64 4.36 13.30
CA GLN A 136 -10.56 4.19 14.43
C GLN A 136 -9.83 4.22 15.78
N TRP A 137 -8.66 3.62 15.86
CA TRP A 137 -7.88 3.48 17.10
C TRP A 137 -6.71 4.42 17.19
N TYR A 138 -6.57 5.38 16.26
CA TYR A 138 -5.47 6.38 16.19
C TYR A 138 -4.09 5.72 16.16
N ILE A 139 -3.97 4.54 15.55
CA ILE A 139 -2.72 3.76 15.49
C ILE A 139 -1.76 4.41 14.50
N ALA A 140 -0.86 5.20 15.03
CA ALA A 140 0.20 5.87 14.27
C ALA A 140 1.45 6.00 15.16
N PRO A 141 2.66 5.91 14.59
CA PRO A 141 3.90 6.02 15.38
C PRO A 141 3.96 7.30 16.20
N GLU A 142 3.54 8.42 15.64
CA GLU A 142 3.55 9.72 16.30
C GLU A 142 2.46 9.91 17.37
N ASN A 143 1.53 8.99 17.47
CA ASN A 143 0.49 8.95 18.50
C ASN A 143 0.82 7.94 19.61
N PHE A 144 1.90 7.16 19.46
CA PHE A 144 2.30 6.18 20.46
C PHE A 144 2.73 6.85 21.79
N ILE A 145 2.15 6.40 22.90
CA ILE A 145 2.41 6.91 24.23
C ILE A 145 3.23 5.91 25.06
N GLY A 146 2.90 4.64 25.01
CA GLY A 146 3.53 3.59 25.79
C GLY A 146 2.68 2.33 25.86
N ILE A 147 3.03 1.44 26.78
CA ILE A 147 2.27 0.22 27.05
C ILE A 147 1.64 0.37 28.44
N GLN A 148 0.39 -0.01 28.57
CA GLN A 148 -0.33 0.01 29.85
C GLN A 148 0.41 -0.86 30.88
N ASN A 149 0.67 -0.31 32.05
CA ASN A 149 1.34 -1.03 33.13
C ASN A 149 0.40 -2.12 33.67
N PRO A 150 0.80 -3.40 33.66
CA PRO A 150 -0.05 -4.50 34.12
C PRO A 150 -0.40 -4.41 35.62
N ASN A 151 0.47 -3.79 36.42
CA ASN A 151 0.28 -3.63 37.86
C ASN A 151 -0.49 -2.35 38.24
N ASN A 152 -0.54 -1.37 37.35
CA ASN A 152 -1.27 -0.11 37.55
C ASN A 152 -1.92 0.34 36.23
N LYS A 153 -3.13 -0.11 36.00
CA LYS A 153 -3.86 0.13 34.75
C LYS A 153 -4.18 1.60 34.44
N GLY A 154 -3.97 2.50 35.38
CA GLY A 154 -4.12 3.94 35.19
C GLY A 154 -2.89 4.63 34.58
N TYR A 155 -1.81 3.91 34.39
CA TYR A 155 -0.53 4.45 33.90
C TYR A 155 0.10 3.57 32.82
N CYS A 156 0.88 4.18 31.95
CA CYS A 156 1.80 3.47 31.08
C CYS A 156 3.06 3.04 31.84
N ASP A 157 3.83 2.13 31.24
CA ASP A 157 5.14 1.65 31.74
C ASP A 157 6.16 2.77 31.93
N ASN A 158 6.08 3.84 31.13
CA ASN A 158 6.90 5.05 31.20
C ASN A 158 6.39 6.10 32.21
N GLY A 159 5.38 5.78 33.01
CA GLY A 159 4.84 6.67 34.04
C GLY A 159 3.80 7.69 33.57
N VAL A 160 3.44 7.70 32.28
CA VAL A 160 2.39 8.59 31.76
C VAL A 160 1.02 8.11 32.23
N MET A 161 0.23 9.01 32.80
CA MET A 161 -1.14 8.73 33.23
C MET A 161 -2.06 8.55 32.01
N ILE A 162 -2.89 7.52 32.05
CA ILE A 162 -3.85 7.21 30.97
C ILE A 162 -5.16 7.93 31.26
N GLU A 163 -5.52 8.87 30.39
CA GLU A 163 -6.78 9.61 30.43
C GLU A 163 -7.73 9.04 29.36
N PRO A 164 -8.88 8.44 29.73
CA PRO A 164 -9.80 7.80 28.78
C PRO A 164 -10.30 8.73 27.67
N ASP A 165 -10.43 10.01 27.94
CA ASP A 165 -10.89 10.99 26.95
C ASP A 165 -9.83 11.31 25.90
N LYS A 166 -8.55 11.24 26.26
CA LYS A 166 -7.42 11.59 25.39
C LYS A 166 -6.70 10.38 24.80
N HIS A 167 -6.82 9.22 25.41
CA HIS A 167 -6.06 8.03 25.04
C HIS A 167 -6.97 6.88 24.63
N VAL A 168 -6.43 6.03 23.75
CA VAL A 168 -7.04 4.74 23.36
C VAL A 168 -6.08 3.65 23.77
N ILE A 169 -6.64 2.60 24.38
CA ILE A 169 -5.89 1.40 24.78
C ILE A 169 -6.27 0.28 23.83
N CYS A 170 -5.29 -0.26 23.12
CA CYS A 170 -5.48 -1.44 22.29
C CYS A 170 -5.52 -2.72 23.12
N VAL A 171 -6.05 -3.80 22.55
CA VAL A 171 -6.22 -5.10 23.23
C VAL A 171 -4.90 -5.66 23.76
N ASN A 172 -3.79 -5.37 23.10
CA ASN A 172 -2.44 -5.76 23.51
C ASN A 172 -1.83 -4.81 24.57
N GLY A 173 -2.59 -3.85 25.09
CA GLY A 173 -2.14 -2.90 26.09
C GLY A 173 -1.39 -1.68 25.55
N VAL A 174 -1.18 -1.57 24.24
CA VAL A 174 -0.56 -0.39 23.64
C VAL A 174 -1.50 0.81 23.72
N VAL A 175 -0.95 1.97 24.10
CA VAL A 175 -1.70 3.21 24.32
C VAL A 175 -1.33 4.24 23.27
N PHE A 176 -2.36 4.80 22.62
CA PHE A 176 -2.22 5.85 21.61
C PHE A 176 -2.98 7.12 22.03
N LEU A 177 -2.46 8.28 21.63
CA LEU A 177 -3.13 9.56 21.80
C LEU A 177 -4.26 9.69 20.77
N LYS A 178 -5.47 10.10 21.17
CA LYS A 178 -6.58 10.45 20.29
C LYS A 178 -6.31 11.76 19.56
N ARG A 179 -5.45 11.71 18.55
CA ARG A 179 -5.06 12.87 17.76
C ARG A 179 -5.11 12.53 16.27
N ASP A 180 -5.71 13.41 15.48
CA ASP A 180 -5.60 13.37 14.03
C ASP A 180 -4.20 13.81 13.58
N SER A 181 -3.24 12.91 13.74
CA SER A 181 -1.84 13.09 13.33
C SER A 181 -1.71 13.06 11.81
N PRO A 182 -0.56 13.45 11.24
CA PRO A 182 -0.33 13.42 9.79
C PRO A 182 -0.62 12.07 9.15
N THR A 183 -0.23 10.97 9.81
CA THR A 183 -0.55 9.61 9.33
C THR A 183 -2.06 9.35 9.31
N ILE A 184 -2.77 9.68 10.38
CA ILE A 184 -4.22 9.48 10.46
C ILE A 184 -4.95 10.35 9.44
N ARG A 185 -4.55 11.61 9.26
CA ARG A 185 -5.14 12.50 8.23
C ARG A 185 -4.89 11.96 6.82
N MET A 186 -3.67 11.50 6.53
CA MET A 186 -3.36 10.87 5.24
C MET A 186 -4.27 9.67 4.97
N LEU A 187 -4.47 8.80 5.95
CA LEU A 187 -5.35 7.64 5.80
C LEU A 187 -6.81 8.06 5.55
N LYS A 188 -7.31 9.08 6.25
CA LYS A 188 -8.66 9.63 6.04
C LYS A 188 -8.84 10.28 4.66
N ASP A 189 -7.77 10.85 4.09
CA ASP A 189 -7.83 11.49 2.76
C ASP A 189 -7.78 10.46 1.62
N VAL A 190 -7.22 9.26 1.87
CA VAL A 190 -7.05 8.20 0.86
C VAL A 190 -8.20 7.20 0.87
N TYR A 191 -8.83 6.98 2.04
CA TYR A 191 -9.90 6.00 2.26
C TYR A 191 -11.21 6.64 2.70
#